data_69de276e39e6728ed36d3800a44eda40
#
_entry.id   69de276e39e6728ed36d3800a44eda40
#
_cell.length_a   1.000
_cell.length_b   1.000
_cell.length_c   1.000
_cell.angle_alpha   90.00
_cell.angle_beta   90.00
_cell.angle_gamma   90.00
#
_symmetry.space_group_name_H-M   'P 1'
#
loop_
_entity.id
_entity.type
_entity.pdbx_description
1 polymer ?
#
loop_
_entity_poly.entity_id
_entity_poly.type
_entity_poly.pdbx_seq_one_letter_code
_entity_poly.pdbx_strand_id
1 'polypeptide(L)'
;MRKLIFSHLVFGILVLTSATATIAYAHEGHKMKCNETGINAMNADIQAMPDGEAKMTAMKEMQMAEQMMAKNDMDGCETHMDNAMDASEK
;
A
#
# COMPACT_ATOMS: atom_id res chain seq x y z
N MET A 1 17.25 43.83 45.51
CA MET A 1 17.08 43.44 45.08
C MET A 1 16.84 42.83 44.12
N ARG A 2 16.80 42.35 43.59
CA ARG A 2 16.63 41.85 42.68
C ARG A 2 16.10 41.07 42.25
N LYS A 3 15.61 40.76 41.77
CA LYS A 3 15.05 40.07 41.28
C LYS A 3 15.16 39.41 40.34
N LEU A 4 15.25 38.61 40.18
CA LEU A 4 15.35 37.84 39.41
C LEU A 4 14.50 37.26 38.77
N ILE A 5 14.30 37.18 37.97
CA ILE A 5 13.53 36.81 37.30
C ILE A 5 13.75 35.93 36.38
N PHE A 6 13.37 35.14 36.37
CA PHE A 6 13.45 34.26 35.56
C PHE A 6 12.61 33.92 34.85
N SER A 7 12.54 34.22 34.11
CA SER A 7 12.04 33.90 33.03
C SER A 7 12.23 32.58 32.70
N HIS A 8 11.36 31.97 32.84
CA HIS A 8 11.31 30.81 32.44
C HIS A 8 10.85 30.66 31.24
N LEU A 9 11.47 30.44 30.54
CA LEU A 9 11.38 29.96 29.50
C LEU A 9 10.88 28.79 29.39
N VAL A 10 9.79 28.73 29.23
CA VAL A 10 9.20 27.67 28.99
C VAL A 10 9.26 27.39 27.66
N PHE A 11 9.80 26.46 27.32
CA PHE A 11 9.79 25.97 26.19
C PHE A 11 8.87 25.14 25.98
N GLY A 12 7.91 25.44 25.43
CA GLY A 12 7.04 24.61 24.75
C GLY A 12 7.78 23.71 23.84
N ILE A 13 8.02 22.60 24.25
CA ILE A 13 8.48 21.68 23.39
C ILE A 13 7.40 21.34 22.50
N LEU A 14 7.49 21.82 21.38
CA LEU A 14 6.65 21.43 20.39
C LEU A 14 7.08 20.08 19.97
N VAL A 15 6.54 19.15 20.56
CA VAL A 15 6.68 17.83 20.08
C VAL A 15 5.82 17.76 18.85
N LEU A 16 6.42 18.01 17.76
CA LEU A 16 5.86 17.64 16.57
C LEU A 16 5.91 16.14 16.53
N THR A 17 4.92 15.57 17.05
CA THR A 17 4.67 14.23 16.69
C THR A 17 4.18 14.31 15.27
N SER A 18 5.10 14.25 14.40
CA SER A 18 4.73 13.89 13.08
C SER A 18 4.17 12.50 13.22
N ALA A 19 2.90 12.44 13.28
CA ALA A 19 2.27 11.18 13.09
C ALA A 19 2.57 10.80 11.66
N THR A 20 3.65 10.14 11.51
CA THR A 20 3.80 9.37 10.33
C THR A 20 2.69 8.37 10.43
N ALA A 21 1.65 8.65 9.77
CA ALA A 21 0.69 7.64 9.54
C ALA A 21 1.43 6.60 8.72
N THR A 22 2.08 5.72 9.39
CA THR A 22 2.44 4.51 8.76
C THR A 22 1.11 3.87 8.46
N ILE A 23 0.71 4.03 7.25
CA ILE A 23 -0.35 3.23 6.79
C ILE A 23 0.27 1.86 6.78
N ALA A 24 0.09 1.20 7.87
CA ALA A 24 0.40 -0.19 7.88
C ALA A 24 -0.62 -0.79 6.95
N TYR A 25 -0.20 -1.02 5.76
CA TYR A 25 -0.96 -1.88 4.93
C TYR A 25 -0.77 -3.24 5.55
N ALA A 26 -1.63 -3.55 6.46
CA ALA A 26 -1.74 -4.90 6.88
C ALA A 26 -2.31 -5.63 5.68
N HIS A 27 -1.45 -6.17 4.89
CA HIS A 27 -1.88 -7.01 3.80
C HIS A 27 -2.46 -8.32 4.31
N GLU A 28 -2.46 -8.47 5.62
CA GLU A 28 -2.98 -9.66 6.20
C GLU A 28 -4.47 -9.75 6.00
N GLY A 29 -4.85 -10.65 5.15
CA GLY A 29 -6.25 -11.00 5.00
C GLY A 29 -7.08 -10.09 4.12
N HIS A 30 -6.48 -9.11 3.49
CA HIS A 30 -7.22 -8.31 2.56
C HIS A 30 -7.15 -8.95 1.20
N LYS A 31 -8.17 -9.73 0.92
CA LYS A 31 -8.38 -10.12 -0.45
C LYS A 31 -8.78 -8.88 -1.21
N MET A 32 -8.00 -8.54 -2.18
CA MET A 32 -8.37 -7.45 -3.07
C MET A 32 -9.57 -7.90 -3.88
N LYS A 33 -10.61 -7.08 -3.86
CA LYS A 33 -11.78 -7.42 -4.63
C LYS A 33 -11.49 -7.24 -6.10
N CYS A 34 -11.99 -8.19 -6.88
CA CYS A 34 -11.86 -8.12 -8.30
C CYS A 34 -12.91 -7.18 -8.86
N ASN A 35 -12.59 -5.90 -8.87
CA ASN A 35 -13.39 -4.87 -9.48
C ASN A 35 -12.43 -3.83 -10.05
N GLU A 36 -12.98 -2.88 -10.76
CA GLU A 36 -12.16 -1.86 -11.41
C GLU A 36 -11.27 -1.11 -10.42
N THR A 37 -11.79 -0.79 -9.24
CA THR A 37 -11.00 -0.10 -8.21
C THR A 37 -9.83 -0.94 -7.73
N GLY A 38 -10.08 -2.22 -7.45
CA GLY A 38 -9.03 -3.14 -7.00
C GLY A 38 -7.97 -3.36 -8.06
N ILE A 39 -8.38 -3.54 -9.30
CA ILE A 39 -7.45 -3.72 -10.42
C ILE A 39 -6.60 -2.48 -10.62
N ASN A 40 -7.20 -1.29 -10.60
CA ASN A 40 -6.45 -0.05 -10.77
C ASN A 40 -5.45 0.16 -9.63
N ALA A 41 -5.85 -0.12 -8.40
CA ALA A 41 -4.96 0.00 -7.25
C ALA A 41 -3.77 -0.94 -7.37
N MET A 42 -4.02 -2.19 -7.74
CA MET A 42 -2.95 -3.17 -7.89
C MET A 42 -2.02 -2.83 -9.05
N ASN A 43 -2.57 -2.37 -10.16
CA ASN A 43 -1.74 -1.92 -11.29
C ASN A 43 -0.85 -0.75 -10.89
N ALA A 44 -1.35 0.19 -10.08
CA ALA A 44 -0.54 1.31 -9.60
C ALA A 44 0.61 0.82 -8.72
N ASP A 45 0.35 -0.14 -7.83
CA ASP A 45 1.38 -0.72 -6.98
C ASP A 45 2.45 -1.42 -7.81
N ILE A 46 2.05 -2.18 -8.81
CA ILE A 46 2.97 -2.89 -9.69
C ILE A 46 3.82 -1.90 -10.49
N GLN A 47 3.24 -0.81 -10.97
CA GLN A 47 4.00 0.21 -11.70
C GLN A 47 5.10 0.83 -10.83
N ALA A 48 4.89 0.90 -9.53
CA ALA A 48 5.86 1.44 -8.60
C ALA A 48 6.98 0.45 -8.24
N MET A 49 6.84 -0.81 -8.63
CA MET A 49 7.86 -1.81 -8.34
C MET A 49 9.12 -1.57 -9.17
N PRO A 50 10.29 -1.92 -8.63
CA PRO A 50 11.50 -1.93 -9.43
C PRO A 50 11.39 -2.91 -10.59
N ASP A 51 12.02 -2.58 -11.71
CA ASP A 51 12.03 -3.50 -12.84
C ASP A 51 12.75 -4.80 -12.47
N GLY A 52 12.20 -5.89 -12.86
CA GLY A 52 12.75 -7.20 -12.57
C GLY A 52 11.72 -8.29 -12.71
N GLU A 53 12.13 -9.48 -12.32
CA GLU A 53 11.29 -10.66 -12.47
C GLU A 53 10.00 -10.58 -11.65
N ALA A 54 10.09 -10.05 -10.44
CA ALA A 54 8.90 -9.92 -9.59
C ALA A 54 7.84 -9.03 -10.24
N LYS A 55 8.26 -7.91 -10.81
CA LYS A 55 7.35 -7.00 -11.49
C LYS A 55 6.71 -7.67 -12.71
N MET A 56 7.50 -8.39 -13.49
CA MET A 56 7.01 -9.10 -14.65
C MET A 56 5.99 -10.17 -14.28
N THR A 57 6.25 -10.90 -13.20
CA THR A 57 5.33 -11.92 -12.70
C THR A 57 4.03 -11.26 -12.24
N ALA A 58 4.12 -10.18 -11.47
CA ALA A 58 2.94 -9.46 -11.01
C ALA A 58 2.11 -8.92 -12.18
N MET A 59 2.76 -8.36 -13.19
CA MET A 59 2.06 -7.88 -14.39
C MET A 59 1.33 -9.00 -15.11
N LYS A 60 1.96 -10.17 -15.21
CA LYS A 60 1.35 -11.31 -15.88
C LYS A 60 0.13 -11.81 -15.12
N GLU A 61 0.23 -11.87 -13.80
CA GLU A 61 -0.90 -12.28 -12.98
C GLU A 61 -2.06 -11.29 -13.09
N MET A 62 -1.77 -10.01 -13.15
CA MET A 62 -2.81 -9.01 -13.34
C MET A 62 -3.50 -9.12 -14.69
N GLN A 63 -2.77 -9.44 -15.76
CA GLN A 63 -3.38 -9.68 -17.05
C GLN A 63 -4.35 -10.85 -16.99
N MET A 64 -3.98 -11.91 -16.26
CA MET A 64 -4.86 -13.04 -16.08
C MET A 64 -6.08 -12.69 -15.24
N ALA A 65 -5.89 -11.87 -14.21
CA ALA A 65 -7.00 -11.38 -13.40
C ALA A 65 -8.01 -10.61 -14.26
N GLU A 66 -7.53 -9.73 -15.12
CA GLU A 66 -8.39 -8.96 -15.99
C GLU A 66 -9.14 -9.85 -16.99
N GLN A 67 -8.47 -10.88 -17.52
CA GLN A 67 -9.14 -11.85 -18.40
C GLN A 67 -10.24 -12.62 -17.67
N MET A 68 -9.98 -13.01 -16.43
CA MET A 68 -10.99 -13.70 -15.63
C MET A 68 -12.17 -12.80 -15.33
N MET A 69 -11.91 -11.54 -15.01
CA MET A 69 -12.97 -10.56 -14.78
C MET A 69 -13.82 -10.39 -16.05
N ALA A 70 -13.18 -10.33 -17.21
CA ALA A 70 -13.89 -10.20 -18.48
C ALA A 70 -14.79 -11.41 -18.78
N LYS A 71 -14.42 -12.57 -18.25
CA LYS A 71 -15.23 -13.80 -18.39
C LYS A 71 -16.25 -13.93 -17.28
N ASN A 72 -16.31 -12.96 -16.40
CA ASN A 72 -17.17 -12.98 -15.22
C ASN A 72 -16.78 -14.09 -14.23
N ASP A 73 -15.54 -14.50 -14.25
CA ASP A 73 -15.00 -15.48 -13.31
C ASP A 73 -14.30 -14.69 -12.17
N MET A 74 -15.08 -14.32 -11.18
CA MET A 74 -14.57 -13.50 -10.08
C MET A 74 -13.61 -14.25 -9.17
N ASP A 75 -13.84 -15.54 -8.96
CA ASP A 75 -12.93 -16.34 -8.15
C ASP A 75 -11.55 -16.46 -8.81
N GLY A 76 -11.54 -16.72 -10.12
CA GLY A 76 -10.29 -16.76 -10.88
C GLY A 76 -9.58 -15.43 -10.87
N CYS A 77 -10.34 -14.33 -10.99
CA CYS A 77 -9.78 -12.99 -10.93
C CYS A 77 -9.14 -12.71 -9.58
N GLU A 78 -9.82 -13.03 -8.48
CA GLU A 78 -9.28 -12.83 -7.14
C GLU A 78 -8.02 -13.65 -6.91
N THR A 79 -8.01 -14.88 -7.39
CA THR A 79 -6.84 -15.75 -7.27
C THR A 79 -5.62 -15.14 -7.96
N HIS A 80 -5.79 -14.63 -9.16
CA HIS A 80 -4.68 -14.01 -9.88
C HIS A 80 -4.26 -12.68 -9.26
N MET A 81 -5.18 -11.92 -8.68
CA MET A 81 -4.83 -10.72 -7.95
C MET A 81 -4.03 -11.04 -6.69
N ASP A 82 -4.40 -12.09 -5.97
CA ASP A 82 -3.62 -12.54 -4.81
C ASP A 82 -2.21 -12.97 -5.23
N ASN A 83 -2.09 -13.69 -6.35
CA ASN A 83 -0.79 -14.07 -6.87
C ASN A 83 0.07 -12.85 -7.27
N ALA A 84 -0.57 -11.84 -7.84
CA ALA A 84 0.12 -10.60 -8.19
C ALA A 84 0.62 -9.89 -6.95
N MET A 85 -0.18 -9.86 -5.90
CA MET A 85 0.20 -9.28 -4.62
C MET A 85 1.39 -10.02 -4.02
N ASP A 86 1.34 -11.35 -3.99
CA ASP A 86 2.44 -12.15 -3.48
C ASP A 86 3.74 -11.88 -4.24
N ALA A 87 3.64 -11.75 -5.55
CA ALA A 87 4.81 -11.44 -6.37
C ALA A 87 5.36 -10.04 -6.06
N SER A 88 4.48 -9.09 -5.75
CA SER A 88 4.90 -7.71 -5.46
C SER A 88 5.60 -7.58 -4.11
N GLU A 89 5.43 -8.55 -3.23
CA GLU A 89 6.06 -8.52 -1.91
C GLU A 89 7.45 -9.16 -1.88
N LYS A 90 7.86 -9.75 -2.93
CA LYS A 90 9.17 -10.41 -3.02
C LYS A 90 10.19 -9.46 -3.60
#